data_34c2c1051791d22ae9befa9611367e20
#
_entry.id   34c2c1051791d22ae9befa9611367e20
#
_cell.length_a   1.000
_cell.length_b   1.000
_cell.length_c   1.000
_cell.angle_alpha   90.00
_cell.angle_beta   90.00
_cell.angle_gamma   90.00
#
_symmetry.space_group_name_H-M   'P 1'
#
loop_
_entity.id
_entity.type
_entity.pdbx_description
1 polymer ?
#
loop_
_entity_poly.entity_id
_entity_poly.type
_entity_poly.pdbx_seq_one_letter_code
_entity_poly.pdbx_strand_id
1 'polypeptide(L)'
;MTYDETPVSGGPGPRRSWSGLIAVLVSLAALVAIGVGVFVGLRSLGITGTQDFEGEGSGSVTVVVEPGDTLSQIGATLADAGVVASADAFVSAAAAEPRSSSIAPGSYAMREGMSGDAAVTLMLDPESRVVKKVAVPEGWRFERTVAAASKGTGLSEESLRESLSRAGSLGLPAYAEGNVEGFLFPATYEFQPDVTSDEVVEAMLTRFDQAAADVDLEARAAERGLTALEVVTIASLLQGESAPEDYDKVARVIYNRLEEGMPLQFDSTVNYALGTSDLQLSKDQLATDSPYNTYRVRGLPPGPINSPGEAALQAALNPAKGTWLYFVATDPANGVTEFATSYEDFLQLKREFQANAG
;
A
#
# COMPACT_ATOMS: atom_id res chain seq x y z
N MET A 1 -48.84 95.74 49.73
CA MET A 1 -48.61 94.28 49.90
C MET A 1 -47.34 93.96 49.22
N THR A 2 -46.30 93.83 50.02
CA THR A 2 -44.95 93.58 49.65
C THR A 2 -44.66 92.12 49.76
N TYR A 3 -44.07 91.48 48.71
CA TYR A 3 -43.51 90.18 48.79
C TYR A 3 -41.97 90.25 48.65
N ASP A 4 -41.36 89.69 49.65
CA ASP A 4 -39.97 89.66 49.85
C ASP A 4 -39.38 88.45 49.07
N GLU A 5 -38.39 88.67 48.21
CA GLU A 5 -37.68 87.63 47.52
C GLU A 5 -36.29 87.42 48.17
N THR A 6 -36.06 86.24 48.77
CA THR A 6 -34.75 85.82 49.30
C THR A 6 -34.00 85.07 48.19
N PRO A 7 -32.70 85.36 48.00
CA PRO A 7 -31.90 84.65 47.00
C PRO A 7 -31.43 83.29 47.50
N VAL A 8 -31.59 82.26 46.66
CA VAL A 8 -31.06 80.90 46.90
C VAL A 8 -29.60 80.85 46.54
N SER A 9 -28.70 80.48 47.50
CA SER A 9 -27.27 80.29 47.33
C SER A 9 -27.01 78.94 46.66
N GLY A 10 -26.37 78.97 45.51
CA GLY A 10 -25.87 77.74 44.81
C GLY A 10 -24.66 77.19 45.52
N GLY A 11 -24.74 75.90 46.00
CA GLY A 11 -23.61 75.14 46.55
C GLY A 11 -22.71 74.62 45.47
N PRO A 12 -21.38 74.42 45.76
CA PRO A 12 -20.40 73.95 44.78
C PRO A 12 -20.58 72.48 44.44
N GLY A 13 -20.72 72.16 43.13
CA GLY A 13 -20.79 70.74 42.61
C GLY A 13 -19.58 69.91 42.95
N PRO A 14 -19.73 68.56 42.99
CA PRO A 14 -18.66 67.68 43.40
C PRO A 14 -17.50 67.71 42.41
N ARG A 15 -16.33 68.12 42.85
CA ARG A 15 -15.05 67.97 42.11
C ARG A 15 -14.74 66.47 41.98
N ARG A 16 -14.87 65.89 40.79
CA ARG A 16 -14.38 64.56 40.44
C ARG A 16 -12.84 64.51 40.71
N SER A 17 -12.44 63.83 41.77
CA SER A 17 -11.03 63.71 42.09
C SER A 17 -10.34 62.71 41.14
N TRP A 18 -9.52 63.20 40.26
CA TRP A 18 -8.68 62.41 39.35
C TRP A 18 -7.68 61.53 40.13
N SER A 19 -7.43 61.82 41.37
CA SER A 19 -6.58 61.08 42.27
C SER A 19 -7.00 59.63 42.52
N GLY A 20 -8.32 59.31 42.50
CA GLY A 20 -8.82 57.97 42.64
C GLY A 20 -8.58 57.10 41.37
N LEU A 21 -8.71 57.73 40.19
CA LEU A 21 -8.48 57.07 38.90
C LEU A 21 -6.97 56.74 38.73
N ILE A 22 -6.11 57.67 39.13
CA ILE A 22 -4.65 57.47 39.08
C ILE A 22 -4.22 56.36 40.07
N ALA A 23 -4.78 56.32 41.26
CA ALA A 23 -4.51 55.28 42.25
C ALA A 23 -4.92 53.88 41.75
N VAL A 24 -6.09 53.74 41.06
CA VAL A 24 -6.55 52.48 40.43
C VAL A 24 -5.63 52.04 39.29
N LEU A 25 -5.20 52.97 38.44
CA LEU A 25 -4.31 52.67 37.32
C LEU A 25 -2.89 52.25 37.82
N VAL A 26 -2.38 52.93 38.85
CA VAL A 26 -1.07 52.55 39.47
C VAL A 26 -1.18 51.19 40.13
N SER A 27 -2.27 50.87 40.82
CA SER A 27 -2.46 49.55 41.44
C SER A 27 -2.60 48.46 40.39
N LEU A 28 -3.29 48.71 39.27
CA LEU A 28 -3.39 47.75 38.17
C LEU A 28 -2.04 47.52 37.49
N ALA A 29 -1.27 48.58 37.25
CA ALA A 29 0.09 48.48 36.68
C ALA A 29 1.04 47.73 37.63
N ALA A 30 0.94 47.91 38.92
CA ALA A 30 1.71 47.15 39.90
C ALA A 30 1.34 45.66 39.94
N LEU A 31 0.03 45.33 39.85
CA LEU A 31 -0.43 43.94 39.76
C LEU A 31 0.04 43.27 38.49
N VAL A 32 -0.02 43.97 37.35
CA VAL A 32 0.51 43.46 36.07
C VAL A 32 2.03 43.25 36.15
N ALA A 33 2.76 44.20 36.72
CA ALA A 33 4.23 44.07 36.92
C ALA A 33 4.62 42.89 37.84
N ILE A 34 3.85 42.67 38.90
CA ILE A 34 4.04 41.53 39.81
C ILE A 34 3.70 40.23 39.06
N GLY A 35 2.58 40.19 38.32
CA GLY A 35 2.15 39.05 37.49
C GLY A 35 3.23 38.66 36.45
N VAL A 36 3.77 39.66 35.74
CA VAL A 36 4.86 39.46 34.78
C VAL A 36 6.15 39.01 35.48
N GLY A 37 6.48 39.61 36.62
CA GLY A 37 7.67 39.22 37.40
C GLY A 37 7.58 37.79 37.92
N VAL A 38 6.40 37.39 38.42
CA VAL A 38 6.13 35.99 38.85
C VAL A 38 6.21 35.05 37.68
N PHE A 39 5.58 35.40 36.52
CA PHE A 39 5.62 34.59 35.32
C PHE A 39 7.05 34.39 34.78
N VAL A 40 7.83 35.48 34.68
CA VAL A 40 9.25 35.43 34.27
C VAL A 40 10.10 34.65 35.28
N GLY A 41 9.85 34.86 36.59
CA GLY A 41 10.52 34.13 37.66
C GLY A 41 10.22 32.62 37.65
N LEU A 42 8.97 32.22 37.45
CA LEU A 42 8.57 30.82 37.32
C LEU A 42 9.16 30.19 36.04
N ARG A 43 9.21 30.93 34.95
CA ARG A 43 9.84 30.49 33.73
C ARG A 43 11.36 30.32 33.83
N SER A 44 12.04 31.23 34.53
CA SER A 44 13.50 31.13 34.78
C SER A 44 13.89 30.03 35.79
N LEU A 45 12.95 29.59 36.62
CA LEU A 45 13.08 28.45 37.53
C LEU A 45 12.67 27.12 36.89
N GLY A 46 12.30 27.08 35.62
CA GLY A 46 11.86 25.86 34.94
C GLY A 46 10.47 25.34 35.37
N ILE A 47 9.71 26.12 36.17
CA ILE A 47 8.42 25.68 36.74
C ILE A 47 7.27 25.87 35.75
N THR A 48 7.46 26.65 34.67
CA THR A 48 6.49 26.93 33.64
C THR A 48 7.01 26.65 32.20
N GLY A 49 8.21 26.07 32.06
CA GLY A 49 8.74 25.60 30.80
C GLY A 49 8.30 24.15 30.60
N THR A 50 7.81 23.79 29.39
CA THR A 50 7.75 22.39 28.96
C THR A 50 9.12 21.78 29.22
N GLN A 51 9.19 20.75 30.09
CA GLN A 51 10.44 19.97 30.21
C GLN A 51 10.70 19.35 28.85
N ASP A 52 11.82 19.65 28.23
CA ASP A 52 12.29 19.06 27.00
C ASP A 52 13.74 18.56 27.18
N PHE A 53 14.09 17.51 26.44
CA PHE A 53 15.48 17.07 26.34
C PHE A 53 16.21 17.91 25.30
N GLU A 54 17.53 17.81 25.27
CA GLU A 54 18.37 18.48 24.28
C GLU A 54 18.96 17.46 23.29
N GLY A 55 18.84 17.74 21.97
CA GLY A 55 19.52 17.00 20.91
C GLY A 55 18.75 15.79 20.38
N GLU A 56 19.51 14.91 19.72
CA GLU A 56 18.99 13.82 18.88
C GLU A 56 18.67 12.53 19.68
N GLY A 57 18.94 12.50 20.98
CA GLY A 57 18.79 11.29 21.78
C GLY A 57 19.83 10.20 21.48
N SER A 58 19.67 9.04 22.10
CA SER A 58 20.55 7.88 21.92
C SER A 58 19.80 6.55 22.08
N GLY A 59 20.46 5.45 21.69
CA GLY A 59 19.81 4.13 21.77
C GLY A 59 18.78 3.91 20.67
N SER A 60 17.88 2.96 20.87
CA SER A 60 16.78 2.66 19.95
C SER A 60 15.59 2.12 20.73
N VAL A 61 14.43 2.69 20.53
CA VAL A 61 13.14 2.24 21.07
C VAL A 61 12.10 2.28 19.98
N THR A 62 11.27 1.24 19.86
CA THR A 62 10.16 1.22 18.91
C THR A 62 8.93 1.81 19.57
N VAL A 63 8.32 2.79 18.92
CA VAL A 63 7.08 3.44 19.34
C VAL A 63 6.00 3.18 18.30
N VAL A 64 4.80 2.81 18.76
CA VAL A 64 3.65 2.56 17.90
C VAL A 64 2.70 3.74 17.97
N VAL A 65 2.31 4.25 16.80
CA VAL A 65 1.25 5.25 16.61
C VAL A 65 0.03 4.52 16.07
N GLU A 66 -1.07 4.55 16.83
CA GLU A 66 -2.31 3.86 16.47
C GLU A 66 -3.14 4.66 15.45
N PRO A 67 -3.98 3.99 14.64
CA PRO A 67 -4.90 4.68 13.76
C PRO A 67 -5.86 5.61 14.53
N GLY A 68 -5.83 6.90 14.19
CA GLY A 68 -6.66 7.92 14.83
C GLY A 68 -6.02 8.63 16.02
N ASP A 69 -4.77 8.31 16.37
CA ASP A 69 -4.04 9.02 17.42
C ASP A 69 -3.90 10.51 17.08
N THR A 70 -4.22 11.33 18.08
CA THR A 70 -3.94 12.77 18.04
C THR A 70 -2.47 13.03 18.38
N LEU A 71 -1.93 14.19 17.99
CA LEU A 71 -0.57 14.59 18.36
C LEU A 71 -0.32 14.54 19.89
N SER A 72 -1.35 14.79 20.69
CA SER A 72 -1.24 14.69 22.16
C SER A 72 -1.11 13.23 22.63
N GLN A 73 -1.80 12.29 21.99
CA GLN A 73 -1.68 10.86 22.29
C GLN A 73 -0.32 10.34 21.84
N ILE A 74 0.12 10.70 20.63
CA ILE A 74 1.47 10.40 20.15
C ILE A 74 2.53 10.94 21.12
N GLY A 75 2.40 12.20 21.55
CA GLY A 75 3.30 12.80 22.52
C GLY A 75 3.32 12.07 23.86
N ALA A 76 2.17 11.59 24.35
CA ALA A 76 2.10 10.78 25.57
C ALA A 76 2.82 9.44 25.39
N THR A 77 2.59 8.73 24.29
CA THR A 77 3.26 7.48 23.96
C THR A 77 4.78 7.65 23.86
N LEU A 78 5.24 8.75 23.24
CA LEU A 78 6.68 9.08 23.17
C LEU A 78 7.28 9.39 24.53
N ALA A 79 6.55 10.09 25.40
CA ALA A 79 7.00 10.40 26.76
C ALA A 79 7.06 9.13 27.63
N ASP A 80 6.04 8.28 27.56
CA ASP A 80 5.99 6.99 28.28
C ASP A 80 7.13 6.06 27.85
N ALA A 81 7.51 6.11 26.56
CA ALA A 81 8.65 5.36 26.01
C ALA A 81 10.03 6.02 26.31
N GLY A 82 10.07 7.17 26.99
CA GLY A 82 11.31 7.87 27.29
C GLY A 82 11.97 8.55 26.10
N VAL A 83 11.27 8.68 24.98
CA VAL A 83 11.76 9.36 23.77
C VAL A 83 11.85 10.85 23.99
N VAL A 84 10.80 11.47 24.51
CA VAL A 84 10.74 12.91 24.83
C VAL A 84 10.53 13.11 26.33
N ALA A 85 10.92 14.27 26.85
CA ALA A 85 10.79 14.59 28.27
C ALA A 85 9.32 14.76 28.70
N SER A 86 8.44 15.19 27.81
CA SER A 86 7.02 15.36 28.07
C SER A 86 6.20 15.36 26.78
N ALA A 87 4.91 14.99 26.87
CA ALA A 87 3.96 15.11 25.76
C ALA A 87 3.89 16.54 25.22
N ASP A 88 3.93 17.53 26.10
CA ASP A 88 3.84 18.94 25.74
C ASP A 88 5.06 19.42 24.92
N ALA A 89 6.26 18.87 25.17
CA ALA A 89 7.44 19.16 24.36
C ALA A 89 7.23 18.73 22.90
N PHE A 90 6.76 17.48 22.70
CA PHE A 90 6.45 16.98 21.37
C PHE A 90 5.32 17.78 20.69
N VAL A 91 4.22 18.03 21.39
CA VAL A 91 3.07 18.78 20.84
C VAL A 91 3.48 20.20 20.44
N SER A 92 4.32 20.86 21.24
CA SER A 92 4.81 22.20 20.92
C SER A 92 5.69 22.20 19.66
N ALA A 93 6.59 21.23 19.53
CA ALA A 93 7.41 21.05 18.34
C ALA A 93 6.56 20.70 17.11
N ALA A 94 5.61 19.77 17.24
CA ALA A 94 4.71 19.38 16.18
C ALA A 94 3.81 20.54 15.69
N ALA A 95 3.41 21.43 16.58
CA ALA A 95 2.65 22.63 16.23
C ALA A 95 3.47 23.65 15.41
N ALA A 96 4.80 23.63 15.55
CA ALA A 96 5.72 24.48 14.79
C ALA A 96 6.09 23.90 13.42
N GLU A 97 5.94 22.57 13.21
CA GLU A 97 6.24 21.89 11.94
C GLU A 97 4.96 21.62 11.13
N PRO A 98 4.76 22.32 9.99
CA PRO A 98 3.54 22.17 9.20
C PRO A 98 3.26 20.75 8.68
N ARG A 99 4.33 19.94 8.50
CA ARG A 99 4.21 18.55 8.03
C ARG A 99 3.84 17.57 9.13
N SER A 100 3.77 17.98 10.38
CA SER A 100 3.45 17.09 11.51
C SER A 100 2.11 16.36 11.34
N SER A 101 1.16 16.94 10.59
CA SER A 101 -0.10 16.31 10.22
C SER A 101 0.05 15.11 9.27
N SER A 102 1.23 14.91 8.66
CA SER A 102 1.54 13.75 7.81
C SER A 102 2.18 12.59 8.59
N ILE A 103 2.37 12.70 9.91
CA ILE A 103 2.77 11.58 10.74
C ILE A 103 1.66 10.53 10.68
N ALA A 104 1.96 9.39 10.04
CA ALA A 104 1.00 8.34 9.79
C ALA A 104 1.01 7.29 10.92
N PRO A 105 -0.09 6.55 11.14
CA PRO A 105 -0.06 5.37 12.01
C PRO A 105 1.02 4.37 11.60
N GLY A 106 1.61 3.71 12.59
CA GLY A 106 2.63 2.70 12.38
C GLY A 106 3.72 2.68 13.44
N SER A 107 4.67 1.78 13.27
CA SER A 107 5.81 1.63 14.17
C SER A 107 6.98 2.50 13.72
N TYR A 108 7.61 3.17 14.65
CA TYR A 108 8.74 4.08 14.44
C TYR A 108 9.94 3.69 15.30
N ALA A 109 11.13 3.66 14.70
CA ALA A 109 12.39 3.52 15.40
C ALA A 109 12.82 4.89 15.93
N MET A 110 12.61 5.13 17.21
CA MET A 110 12.93 6.37 17.89
C MET A 110 14.19 6.19 18.77
N ARG A 111 14.67 7.27 19.38
CA ARG A 111 15.77 7.24 20.32
C ARG A 111 15.31 7.77 21.67
N GLU A 112 15.89 7.26 22.75
CA GLU A 112 15.61 7.78 24.10
C GLU A 112 16.26 9.15 24.30
N GLY A 113 15.58 10.07 24.97
CA GLY A 113 16.11 11.37 25.35
C GLY A 113 16.24 12.37 24.20
N MET A 114 15.34 12.34 23.22
CA MET A 114 15.28 13.30 22.11
C MET A 114 14.59 14.59 22.53
N SER A 115 15.02 15.72 21.95
CA SER A 115 14.20 16.94 21.98
C SER A 115 12.90 16.74 21.19
N GLY A 116 11.86 17.51 21.52
CA GLY A 116 10.59 17.47 20.78
C GLY A 116 10.80 17.72 19.28
N ASP A 117 11.63 18.69 18.92
CA ASP A 117 11.95 19.01 17.51
C ASP A 117 12.65 17.85 16.79
N ALA A 118 13.62 17.20 17.45
CA ALA A 118 14.31 16.03 16.90
C ALA A 118 13.34 14.85 16.74
N ALA A 119 12.45 14.62 17.70
CA ALA A 119 11.45 13.56 17.62
C ALA A 119 10.47 13.76 16.45
N VAL A 120 9.95 14.98 16.27
CA VAL A 120 9.09 15.31 15.11
C VAL A 120 9.84 15.12 13.79
N THR A 121 11.10 15.60 13.72
CA THR A 121 11.92 15.46 12.52
C THR A 121 12.15 13.99 12.17
N LEU A 122 12.48 13.15 13.14
CA LEU A 122 12.70 11.72 12.93
C LEU A 122 11.42 11.00 12.54
N MET A 123 10.26 11.32 13.14
CA MET A 123 8.98 10.72 12.74
C MET A 123 8.54 11.10 11.32
N LEU A 124 9.02 12.21 10.79
CA LEU A 124 8.78 12.63 9.41
C LEU A 124 9.76 12.00 8.39
N ASP A 125 10.81 11.35 8.87
CA ASP A 125 11.74 10.60 8.04
C ASP A 125 11.17 9.21 7.72
N PRO A 126 10.96 8.87 6.42
CA PRO A 126 10.47 7.56 6.03
C PRO A 126 11.35 6.39 6.53
N GLU A 127 12.65 6.61 6.72
CA GLU A 127 13.58 5.57 7.21
C GLU A 127 13.38 5.23 8.69
N SER A 128 12.69 6.08 9.45
CA SER A 128 12.35 5.81 10.84
C SER A 128 11.25 4.77 11.01
N ARG A 129 10.49 4.47 9.95
CA ARG A 129 9.39 3.50 10.00
C ARG A 129 9.92 2.06 10.08
N VAL A 130 9.48 1.35 11.09
CA VAL A 130 9.79 -0.08 11.27
C VAL A 130 8.72 -0.88 10.56
N VAL A 131 9.05 -1.38 9.38
CA VAL A 131 8.12 -2.18 8.56
C VAL A 131 8.78 -3.48 8.11
N LYS A 132 7.97 -4.52 7.98
CA LYS A 132 8.32 -5.76 7.32
C LYS A 132 7.91 -5.66 5.85
N LYS A 133 8.85 -5.90 4.93
CA LYS A 133 8.61 -5.74 3.49
C LYS A 133 8.50 -7.10 2.81
N VAL A 134 7.47 -7.24 1.99
CA VAL A 134 7.24 -8.41 1.14
C VAL A 134 7.06 -7.95 -0.30
N ALA A 135 8.02 -8.25 -1.15
CA ALA A 135 7.92 -7.99 -2.59
C ALA A 135 7.42 -9.26 -3.29
N VAL A 136 6.30 -9.13 -4.00
CA VAL A 136 5.69 -10.17 -4.83
C VAL A 136 5.70 -9.69 -6.27
N PRO A 137 6.67 -10.12 -7.10
CA PRO A 137 6.68 -9.86 -8.52
C PRO A 137 5.51 -10.51 -9.27
N GLU A 138 5.18 -9.94 -10.41
CA GLU A 138 4.23 -10.53 -11.35
C GLU A 138 4.70 -11.91 -11.84
N GLY A 139 3.76 -12.77 -12.19
CA GLY A 139 4.03 -14.11 -12.68
C GLY A 139 4.47 -15.12 -11.62
N TRP A 140 4.48 -14.74 -10.34
CA TRP A 140 4.76 -15.71 -9.29
C TRP A 140 3.57 -16.61 -9.00
N ARG A 141 3.85 -17.89 -8.73
CA ARG A 141 2.88 -18.85 -8.21
C ARG A 141 2.66 -18.62 -6.72
N PHE A 142 1.49 -18.98 -6.21
CA PHE A 142 1.14 -18.76 -4.80
C PHE A 142 2.16 -19.38 -3.84
N GLU A 143 2.74 -20.54 -4.16
CA GLU A 143 3.77 -21.19 -3.36
C GLU A 143 4.99 -20.28 -3.13
N ARG A 144 5.44 -19.62 -4.18
CA ARG A 144 6.58 -18.69 -4.10
C ARG A 144 6.20 -17.41 -3.35
N THR A 145 4.96 -16.96 -3.49
CA THR A 145 4.43 -15.82 -2.74
C THR A 145 4.37 -16.13 -1.25
N VAL A 146 3.91 -17.32 -0.85
CA VAL A 146 3.90 -17.78 0.55
C VAL A 146 5.31 -17.80 1.14
N ALA A 147 6.28 -18.36 0.41
CA ALA A 147 7.67 -18.40 0.86
C ALA A 147 8.27 -16.99 1.03
N ALA A 148 7.97 -16.06 0.13
CA ALA A 148 8.40 -14.66 0.23
C ALA A 148 7.72 -13.93 1.39
N ALA A 149 6.42 -14.15 1.60
CA ALA A 149 5.67 -13.61 2.71
C ALA A 149 6.24 -14.11 4.05
N SER A 150 6.49 -15.40 4.18
CA SER A 150 7.14 -15.99 5.35
C SER A 150 8.50 -15.34 5.64
N LYS A 151 9.34 -15.24 4.62
CA LYS A 151 10.68 -14.63 4.75
C LYS A 151 10.60 -13.14 5.14
N GLY A 152 9.71 -12.38 4.52
CA GLY A 152 9.61 -10.93 4.74
C GLY A 152 8.96 -10.56 6.07
N THR A 153 7.96 -11.33 6.51
CA THR A 153 7.23 -11.07 7.76
C THR A 153 7.77 -11.82 8.97
N GLY A 154 8.50 -12.92 8.76
CA GLY A 154 8.93 -13.83 9.83
C GLY A 154 7.82 -14.77 10.33
N LEU A 155 6.65 -14.77 9.70
CA LEU A 155 5.57 -15.74 9.96
C LEU A 155 5.94 -17.11 9.36
N SER A 156 5.39 -18.20 9.93
CA SER A 156 5.62 -19.52 9.37
C SER A 156 4.80 -19.73 8.09
N GLU A 157 5.34 -20.50 7.12
CA GLU A 157 4.56 -20.89 5.93
C GLU A 157 3.30 -21.67 6.30
N GLU A 158 3.35 -22.45 7.39
CA GLU A 158 2.21 -23.20 7.88
C GLU A 158 1.05 -22.27 8.29
N SER A 159 1.33 -21.21 9.06
CA SER A 159 0.31 -20.25 9.47
C SER A 159 -0.26 -19.45 8.29
N LEU A 160 0.58 -19.11 7.29
CA LEU A 160 0.12 -18.48 6.05
C LEU A 160 -0.79 -19.41 5.24
N ARG A 161 -0.44 -20.69 5.13
CA ARG A 161 -1.28 -21.70 4.43
C ARG A 161 -2.59 -21.96 5.16
N GLU A 162 -2.58 -21.93 6.49
CA GLU A 162 -3.82 -22.00 7.28
C GLU A 162 -4.74 -20.82 6.97
N SER A 163 -4.21 -19.59 6.92
CA SER A 163 -4.99 -18.42 6.51
C SER A 163 -5.51 -18.54 5.07
N LEU A 164 -4.68 -19.03 4.14
CA LEU A 164 -5.10 -19.27 2.76
C LEU A 164 -6.21 -20.33 2.64
N SER A 165 -6.25 -21.34 3.53
CA SER A 165 -7.31 -22.36 3.52
C SER A 165 -8.70 -21.79 3.81
N ARG A 166 -8.77 -20.58 4.40
CA ARG A 166 -9.99 -19.82 4.68
C ARG A 166 -10.05 -18.48 3.96
N ALA A 167 -9.33 -18.36 2.84
CA ALA A 167 -9.21 -17.14 2.04
C ALA A 167 -10.57 -16.53 1.66
N GLY A 168 -11.61 -17.35 1.48
CA GLY A 168 -12.97 -16.87 1.23
C GLY A 168 -13.53 -15.95 2.32
N SER A 169 -13.10 -16.11 3.58
CA SER A 169 -13.46 -15.20 4.68
C SER A 169 -12.54 -13.99 4.79
N LEU A 170 -11.43 -13.98 4.03
CA LEU A 170 -10.41 -12.94 4.01
C LEU A 170 -10.45 -12.11 2.72
N GLY A 171 -11.51 -12.21 1.92
CA GLY A 171 -11.71 -11.39 0.74
C GLY A 171 -11.40 -12.07 -0.59
N LEU A 172 -11.16 -13.39 -0.64
CA LEU A 172 -11.07 -14.10 -1.93
C LEU A 172 -12.42 -14.02 -2.65
N PRO A 173 -12.47 -13.50 -3.90
CA PRO A 173 -13.71 -13.37 -4.64
C PRO A 173 -14.43 -14.72 -4.83
N ALA A 174 -15.76 -14.73 -4.81
CA ALA A 174 -16.54 -15.95 -4.97
C ALA A 174 -16.27 -16.66 -6.29
N TYR A 175 -16.00 -15.89 -7.36
CA TYR A 175 -15.68 -16.44 -8.69
C TYR A 175 -14.32 -17.14 -8.77
N ALA A 176 -13.45 -17.00 -7.75
CA ALA A 176 -12.20 -17.76 -7.63
C ALA A 176 -12.45 -19.24 -7.26
N GLU A 177 -13.66 -19.61 -6.85
CA GLU A 177 -14.07 -20.98 -6.50
C GLU A 177 -13.16 -21.65 -5.44
N GLY A 178 -12.59 -20.81 -4.55
CA GLY A 178 -11.66 -21.25 -3.50
C GLY A 178 -10.21 -21.43 -3.96
N ASN A 179 -9.90 -21.22 -5.23
CA ASN A 179 -8.54 -21.25 -5.74
C ASN A 179 -7.84 -19.91 -5.46
N VAL A 180 -6.72 -19.94 -4.72
CA VAL A 180 -5.93 -18.75 -4.39
C VAL A 180 -4.89 -18.40 -5.46
N GLU A 181 -4.58 -19.34 -6.37
CA GLU A 181 -3.65 -19.08 -7.48
C GLU A 181 -4.20 -17.99 -8.41
N GLY A 182 -3.38 -16.98 -8.68
CA GLY A 182 -3.76 -15.82 -9.49
C GLY A 182 -4.39 -14.65 -8.70
N PHE A 183 -4.71 -14.84 -7.42
CA PHE A 183 -5.42 -13.86 -6.60
C PHE A 183 -4.57 -13.20 -5.51
N LEU A 184 -3.36 -13.72 -5.24
CA LEU A 184 -2.39 -13.03 -4.38
C LEU A 184 -1.65 -11.97 -5.22
N PHE A 185 -2.18 -10.76 -5.25
CA PHE A 185 -1.79 -9.75 -6.24
C PHE A 185 -0.31 -9.34 -6.14
N PRO A 186 0.39 -9.16 -7.27
CA PRO A 186 1.79 -8.71 -7.26
C PRO A 186 1.90 -7.25 -6.82
N ALA A 187 2.69 -7.02 -5.76
CA ALA A 187 3.01 -5.70 -5.24
C ALA A 187 4.18 -5.77 -4.25
N THR A 188 4.63 -4.60 -3.79
CA THR A 188 5.46 -4.51 -2.60
C THR A 188 4.57 -4.11 -1.43
N TYR A 189 4.48 -5.01 -0.44
CA TYR A 189 3.68 -4.83 0.77
C TYR A 189 4.57 -4.39 1.93
N GLU A 190 4.06 -3.48 2.74
CA GLU A 190 4.68 -3.06 3.99
C GLU A 190 3.74 -3.39 5.14
N PHE A 191 4.22 -4.17 6.09
CA PHE A 191 3.46 -4.63 7.25
C PHE A 191 4.07 -4.14 8.55
N GLN A 192 3.24 -3.99 9.58
CA GLN A 192 3.72 -3.71 10.93
C GLN A 192 4.51 -4.92 11.48
N PRO A 193 5.41 -4.70 12.47
CA PRO A 193 6.22 -5.77 13.06
C PRO A 193 5.42 -6.95 13.64
N ASP A 194 4.21 -6.72 14.10
CA ASP A 194 3.29 -7.67 14.74
C ASP A 194 2.21 -8.22 13.81
N VAL A 195 2.32 -7.98 12.49
CA VAL A 195 1.36 -8.45 11.49
C VAL A 195 1.05 -9.94 11.63
N THR A 196 -0.21 -10.29 11.50
CA THR A 196 -0.73 -11.67 11.50
C THR A 196 -0.76 -12.27 10.10
N SER A 197 -0.87 -13.61 10.00
CA SER A 197 -0.99 -14.30 8.71
C SER A 197 -2.28 -13.93 7.96
N ASP A 198 -3.36 -13.66 8.68
CA ASP A 198 -4.63 -13.24 8.09
C ASP A 198 -4.50 -11.87 7.43
N GLU A 199 -3.90 -10.90 8.13
CA GLU A 199 -3.67 -9.56 7.59
C GLU A 199 -2.76 -9.57 6.35
N VAL A 200 -1.77 -10.46 6.30
CA VAL A 200 -0.92 -10.61 5.10
C VAL A 200 -1.73 -11.13 3.92
N VAL A 201 -2.56 -12.16 4.12
CA VAL A 201 -3.40 -12.73 3.06
C VAL A 201 -4.47 -11.74 2.62
N GLU A 202 -5.15 -11.10 3.58
CA GLU A 202 -6.18 -10.08 3.32
C GLU A 202 -5.63 -8.90 2.52
N ALA A 203 -4.43 -8.41 2.86
CA ALA A 203 -3.79 -7.32 2.12
C ALA A 203 -3.54 -7.69 0.65
N MET A 204 -3.11 -8.92 0.36
CA MET A 204 -2.86 -9.39 -1.01
C MET A 204 -4.16 -9.57 -1.79
N LEU A 205 -5.21 -10.10 -1.16
CA LEU A 205 -6.53 -10.25 -1.76
C LEU A 205 -7.22 -8.89 -1.99
N THR A 206 -7.13 -7.97 -1.02
CA THR A 206 -7.64 -6.61 -1.16
C THR A 206 -6.96 -5.86 -2.31
N ARG A 207 -5.65 -6.05 -2.50
CA ARG A 207 -4.94 -5.43 -3.63
C ARG A 207 -5.38 -6.02 -4.98
N PHE A 208 -5.70 -7.32 -5.02
CA PHE A 208 -6.32 -7.94 -6.19
C PHE A 208 -7.70 -7.32 -6.47
N ASP A 209 -8.55 -7.20 -5.44
CA ASP A 209 -9.89 -6.63 -5.57
C ASP A 209 -9.85 -5.18 -6.11
N GLN A 210 -8.90 -4.38 -5.64
CA GLN A 210 -8.65 -3.04 -6.17
C GLN A 210 -8.28 -3.07 -7.66
N ALA A 211 -7.33 -3.94 -8.05
CA ALA A 211 -6.93 -4.07 -9.46
C ALA A 211 -8.08 -4.58 -10.34
N ALA A 212 -8.90 -5.50 -9.83
CA ALA A 212 -10.09 -5.99 -10.51
C ALA A 212 -11.14 -4.89 -10.70
N ALA A 213 -11.34 -4.05 -9.68
CA ALA A 213 -12.24 -2.90 -9.75
C ALA A 213 -11.72 -1.82 -10.74
N ASP A 214 -10.42 -1.53 -10.74
CA ASP A 214 -9.80 -0.53 -11.63
C ASP A 214 -9.97 -0.89 -13.12
N VAL A 215 -10.13 -2.17 -13.42
CA VAL A 215 -10.37 -2.66 -14.80
C VAL A 215 -11.83 -3.04 -15.08
N ASP A 216 -12.76 -2.85 -14.16
CA ASP A 216 -14.16 -3.31 -14.23
C ASP A 216 -14.27 -4.79 -14.60
N LEU A 217 -13.47 -5.66 -13.94
CA LEU A 217 -13.22 -7.04 -14.34
C LEU A 217 -14.50 -7.84 -14.62
N GLU A 218 -15.44 -7.92 -13.68
CA GLU A 218 -16.65 -8.74 -13.81
C GLU A 218 -17.57 -8.24 -14.93
N ALA A 219 -17.82 -6.92 -14.99
CA ALA A 219 -18.70 -6.34 -16.00
C ALA A 219 -18.12 -6.55 -17.41
N ARG A 220 -16.82 -6.31 -17.59
CA ARG A 220 -16.16 -6.44 -18.90
C ARG A 220 -15.92 -7.90 -19.29
N ALA A 221 -15.74 -8.82 -18.34
CA ALA A 221 -15.75 -10.26 -18.62
C ALA A 221 -17.11 -10.68 -19.17
N ALA A 222 -18.21 -10.27 -18.52
CA ALA A 222 -19.57 -10.59 -18.96
C ALA A 222 -19.89 -10.02 -20.37
N GLU A 223 -19.42 -8.81 -20.70
CA GLU A 223 -19.54 -8.24 -22.06
C GLU A 223 -18.88 -9.11 -23.15
N ARG A 224 -17.87 -9.91 -22.75
CA ARG A 224 -17.18 -10.85 -23.65
C ARG A 224 -17.74 -12.27 -23.60
N GLY A 225 -18.77 -12.51 -22.78
CA GLY A 225 -19.33 -13.85 -22.57
C GLY A 225 -18.41 -14.76 -21.75
N LEU A 226 -17.53 -14.17 -20.92
CA LEU A 226 -16.61 -14.86 -20.02
C LEU A 226 -16.97 -14.62 -18.56
N THR A 227 -16.51 -15.51 -17.70
CA THR A 227 -16.47 -15.29 -16.26
C THR A 227 -15.21 -14.49 -15.87
N ALA A 228 -15.24 -13.85 -14.71
CA ALA A 228 -14.06 -13.16 -14.18
C ALA A 228 -12.88 -14.14 -13.98
N LEU A 229 -13.15 -15.38 -13.54
CA LEU A 229 -12.12 -16.43 -13.40
C LEU A 229 -11.45 -16.75 -14.74
N GLU A 230 -12.20 -16.86 -15.81
CA GLU A 230 -11.66 -17.10 -17.16
C GLU A 230 -10.77 -15.94 -17.62
N VAL A 231 -11.15 -14.69 -17.32
CA VAL A 231 -10.30 -13.52 -17.63
C VAL A 231 -9.01 -13.53 -16.82
N VAL A 232 -9.06 -13.80 -15.51
CA VAL A 232 -7.84 -13.95 -14.67
C VAL A 232 -6.98 -15.09 -15.16
N THR A 233 -7.60 -16.20 -15.60
CA THR A 233 -6.89 -17.34 -16.20
C THR A 233 -6.16 -16.92 -17.48
N ILE A 234 -6.83 -16.24 -18.40
CA ILE A 234 -6.21 -15.70 -19.62
C ILE A 234 -5.05 -14.76 -19.26
N ALA A 235 -5.27 -13.83 -18.33
CA ALA A 235 -4.23 -12.89 -17.87
C ALA A 235 -2.99 -13.63 -17.32
N SER A 236 -3.20 -14.72 -16.57
CA SER A 236 -2.08 -15.54 -16.06
C SER A 236 -1.32 -16.27 -17.17
N LEU A 237 -2.01 -16.64 -18.25
CA LEU A 237 -1.37 -17.21 -19.44
C LEU A 237 -0.53 -16.14 -20.15
N LEU A 238 -1.08 -14.94 -20.35
CA LEU A 238 -0.33 -13.81 -20.95
C LEU A 238 0.95 -13.52 -20.17
N GLN A 239 0.82 -13.45 -18.85
CA GLN A 239 1.94 -13.20 -17.93
C GLN A 239 3.03 -14.28 -18.02
N GLY A 240 2.65 -15.51 -18.33
CA GLY A 240 3.57 -16.64 -18.45
C GLY A 240 4.19 -16.82 -19.84
N GLU A 241 3.59 -16.27 -20.91
CA GLU A 241 3.93 -16.60 -22.29
C GLU A 241 4.61 -15.45 -23.06
N SER A 242 4.47 -14.19 -22.62
CA SER A 242 4.96 -13.05 -23.40
C SER A 242 5.39 -11.88 -22.54
N ALA A 243 6.02 -10.90 -23.18
CA ALA A 243 6.32 -9.62 -22.58
C ALA A 243 5.09 -8.69 -22.63
N PRO A 244 5.00 -7.67 -21.75
CA PRO A 244 3.84 -6.78 -21.66
C PRO A 244 3.47 -6.09 -22.98
N GLU A 245 4.43 -5.83 -23.86
CA GLU A 245 4.24 -5.18 -25.16
C GLU A 245 3.42 -6.01 -26.14
N ASP A 246 3.34 -7.33 -25.91
CA ASP A 246 2.65 -8.27 -26.80
C ASP A 246 1.40 -8.90 -26.16
N TYR A 247 1.06 -8.54 -24.92
CA TYR A 247 -0.07 -9.14 -24.21
C TYR A 247 -1.39 -9.06 -24.99
N ASP A 248 -1.70 -7.92 -25.61
CA ASP A 248 -2.93 -7.73 -26.36
C ASP A 248 -3.01 -8.60 -27.62
N LYS A 249 -1.88 -8.84 -28.30
CA LYS A 249 -1.79 -9.71 -29.47
C LYS A 249 -1.83 -11.19 -29.09
N VAL A 250 -1.11 -11.58 -28.02
CA VAL A 250 -1.16 -12.96 -27.49
C VAL A 250 -2.56 -13.27 -26.97
N ALA A 251 -3.24 -12.30 -26.31
CA ALA A 251 -4.64 -12.43 -25.94
C ALA A 251 -5.51 -12.71 -27.19
N ARG A 252 -5.28 -12.01 -28.30
CA ARG A 252 -6.00 -12.28 -29.56
C ARG A 252 -5.75 -13.69 -30.06
N VAL A 253 -4.53 -14.21 -30.00
CA VAL A 253 -4.25 -15.61 -30.38
C VAL A 253 -5.02 -16.58 -29.49
N ILE A 254 -5.05 -16.34 -28.17
CA ILE A 254 -5.81 -17.18 -27.23
C ILE A 254 -7.30 -17.20 -27.64
N TYR A 255 -7.93 -16.04 -27.83
CA TYR A 255 -9.34 -15.95 -28.20
C TYR A 255 -9.62 -16.63 -29.55
N ASN A 256 -8.78 -16.40 -30.55
CA ASN A 256 -8.96 -17.02 -31.85
C ASN A 256 -8.87 -18.56 -31.80
N ARG A 257 -7.90 -19.09 -31.01
CA ARG A 257 -7.79 -20.55 -30.79
C ARG A 257 -8.97 -21.12 -30.02
N LEU A 258 -9.50 -20.39 -29.04
CA LEU A 258 -10.72 -20.80 -28.32
C LEU A 258 -11.92 -20.84 -29.24
N GLU A 259 -12.10 -19.81 -30.08
CA GLU A 259 -13.21 -19.74 -31.09
C GLU A 259 -13.13 -20.87 -32.10
N GLU A 260 -11.91 -21.25 -32.55
CA GLU A 260 -11.70 -22.36 -33.49
C GLU A 260 -11.65 -23.75 -32.82
N GLY A 261 -11.76 -23.81 -31.47
CA GLY A 261 -11.63 -25.05 -30.71
C GLY A 261 -10.24 -25.67 -30.80
N MET A 262 -9.22 -24.86 -31.05
CA MET A 262 -7.82 -25.29 -31.06
C MET A 262 -7.26 -25.45 -29.63
N PRO A 263 -6.33 -26.40 -29.40
CA PRO A 263 -5.60 -26.45 -28.14
C PRO A 263 -4.68 -25.23 -28.00
N LEU A 264 -4.52 -24.70 -26.78
CA LEU A 264 -3.68 -23.52 -26.55
C LEU A 264 -2.18 -23.83 -26.65
N GLN A 265 -1.73 -25.02 -26.24
CA GLN A 265 -0.36 -25.52 -26.39
C GLN A 265 0.71 -24.61 -25.76
N PHE A 266 0.50 -24.23 -24.51
CA PHE A 266 1.42 -23.40 -23.74
C PHE A 266 2.27 -24.22 -22.78
N ASP A 267 3.60 -24.07 -22.90
CA ASP A 267 4.57 -24.77 -22.06
C ASP A 267 4.43 -24.36 -20.59
N SER A 268 4.06 -23.12 -20.32
CA SER A 268 3.80 -22.58 -18.98
C SER A 268 2.74 -23.39 -18.22
N THR A 269 1.70 -23.86 -18.90
CA THR A 269 0.63 -24.69 -18.32
C THR A 269 1.09 -26.09 -17.94
N VAL A 270 1.97 -26.67 -18.71
CA VAL A 270 2.59 -27.97 -18.41
C VAL A 270 3.58 -27.81 -17.24
N ASN A 271 4.40 -26.78 -17.28
CA ASN A 271 5.28 -26.43 -16.19
C ASN A 271 4.51 -26.21 -14.87
N TYR A 272 3.34 -25.56 -14.93
CA TYR A 272 2.48 -25.40 -13.77
C TYR A 272 1.99 -26.76 -13.24
N ALA A 273 1.48 -27.60 -14.13
CA ALA A 273 1.00 -28.94 -13.78
C ALA A 273 2.07 -29.83 -13.12
N LEU A 274 3.33 -29.66 -13.53
CA LEU A 274 4.48 -30.41 -13.03
C LEU A 274 5.18 -29.76 -11.82
N GLY A 275 4.84 -28.50 -11.49
CA GLY A 275 5.56 -27.74 -10.48
C GLY A 275 6.99 -27.36 -10.90
N THR A 276 7.28 -27.29 -12.20
CA THR A 276 8.60 -26.98 -12.78
C THR A 276 8.62 -25.60 -13.45
N SER A 277 9.78 -25.22 -13.99
CA SER A 277 9.99 -23.99 -14.77
C SER A 277 10.99 -24.26 -15.90
N ASP A 278 10.87 -25.43 -16.54
CA ASP A 278 11.78 -25.86 -17.59
C ASP A 278 11.57 -25.03 -18.86
N LEU A 279 12.68 -24.56 -19.46
CA LEU A 279 12.63 -23.81 -20.72
C LEU A 279 12.34 -24.71 -21.94
N GLN A 280 12.62 -25.99 -21.83
CA GLN A 280 12.35 -26.98 -22.88
C GLN A 280 11.71 -28.22 -22.26
N LEU A 281 10.51 -28.52 -22.67
CA LEU A 281 9.78 -29.68 -22.18
C LEU A 281 10.10 -30.93 -23.04
N SER A 282 10.34 -32.05 -22.36
CA SER A 282 10.47 -33.35 -22.99
C SER A 282 9.12 -33.86 -23.49
N LYS A 283 9.13 -34.85 -24.38
CA LYS A 283 7.90 -35.51 -24.87
C LYS A 283 7.05 -36.10 -23.74
N ASP A 284 7.72 -36.65 -22.73
CA ASP A 284 7.04 -37.24 -21.56
C ASP A 284 6.36 -36.17 -20.70
N GLN A 285 7.00 -35.02 -20.52
CA GLN A 285 6.39 -33.87 -19.81
C GLN A 285 5.17 -33.33 -20.58
N LEU A 286 5.29 -33.17 -21.91
CA LEU A 286 4.15 -32.77 -22.77
C LEU A 286 3.02 -33.80 -22.78
N ALA A 287 3.29 -35.07 -22.43
CA ALA A 287 2.28 -36.12 -22.33
C ALA A 287 1.62 -36.21 -20.95
N THR A 288 1.99 -35.33 -19.99
CA THR A 288 1.45 -35.32 -18.63
C THR A 288 -0.07 -35.26 -18.63
N ASP A 289 -0.70 -36.16 -17.85
CA ASP A 289 -2.15 -36.20 -17.68
C ASP A 289 -2.57 -35.22 -16.57
N SER A 290 -2.96 -34.02 -17.00
CA SER A 290 -3.40 -32.94 -16.12
C SER A 290 -4.45 -32.07 -16.84
N PRO A 291 -5.48 -31.59 -16.13
CA PRO A 291 -6.44 -30.65 -16.70
C PRO A 291 -5.81 -29.31 -17.08
N TYR A 292 -4.62 -29.00 -16.54
CA TYR A 292 -3.83 -27.82 -16.93
C TYR A 292 -3.04 -28.02 -18.23
N ASN A 293 -2.86 -29.25 -18.71
CA ASN A 293 -2.05 -29.51 -19.90
C ASN A 293 -2.80 -29.09 -21.19
N THR A 294 -2.57 -27.88 -21.65
CA THR A 294 -3.19 -27.29 -22.84
C THR A 294 -2.72 -27.87 -24.18
N TYR A 295 -1.77 -28.82 -24.19
CA TYR A 295 -1.47 -29.66 -25.34
C TYR A 295 -2.46 -30.81 -25.52
N ARG A 296 -3.11 -31.25 -24.44
CA ARG A 296 -4.02 -32.39 -24.42
C ARG A 296 -5.45 -31.99 -24.23
N VAL A 297 -5.69 -30.95 -23.42
CA VAL A 297 -7.03 -30.42 -23.13
C VAL A 297 -7.29 -29.18 -23.98
N ARG A 298 -8.48 -29.10 -24.57
CA ARG A 298 -8.93 -27.92 -25.33
C ARG A 298 -9.63 -26.95 -24.39
N GLY A 299 -9.60 -25.67 -24.74
CA GLY A 299 -10.17 -24.60 -23.91
C GLY A 299 -9.16 -24.04 -22.94
N LEU A 300 -9.66 -23.24 -21.99
CA LEU A 300 -8.86 -22.71 -20.89
C LEU A 300 -8.55 -23.82 -19.87
N PRO A 301 -7.40 -23.72 -19.16
CA PRO A 301 -7.18 -24.54 -17.97
C PRO A 301 -8.20 -24.19 -16.88
N PRO A 302 -8.34 -25.05 -15.83
CA PRO A 302 -9.35 -24.85 -14.77
C PRO A 302 -9.20 -23.56 -13.97
N GLY A 303 -8.05 -22.90 -14.03
CA GLY A 303 -7.78 -21.67 -13.33
C GLY A 303 -6.41 -21.07 -13.68
N PRO A 304 -6.05 -19.96 -13.04
CA PRO A 304 -4.76 -19.28 -13.24
C PRO A 304 -3.58 -20.19 -12.92
N ILE A 305 -2.42 -19.89 -13.51
CA ILE A 305 -1.16 -20.62 -13.33
C ILE A 305 -0.08 -19.78 -12.63
N ASN A 306 -0.36 -18.52 -12.38
CA ASN A 306 0.45 -17.56 -11.65
C ASN A 306 -0.40 -16.31 -11.33
N SER A 307 0.17 -15.38 -10.55
CA SER A 307 -0.46 -14.08 -10.25
C SER A 307 -0.15 -13.07 -11.36
N PRO A 308 -1.13 -12.70 -12.20
CA PRO A 308 -0.94 -11.72 -13.26
C PRO A 308 -0.88 -10.30 -12.70
N GLY A 309 -0.18 -9.40 -13.42
CA GLY A 309 -0.22 -7.97 -13.17
C GLY A 309 -1.43 -7.30 -13.82
N GLU A 310 -1.61 -6.00 -13.50
CA GLU A 310 -2.72 -5.20 -14.02
C GLU A 310 -2.70 -5.10 -15.56
N ALA A 311 -1.50 -4.97 -16.16
CA ALA A 311 -1.35 -4.93 -17.62
C ALA A 311 -1.88 -6.20 -18.31
N ALA A 312 -1.63 -7.37 -17.69
CA ALA A 312 -2.12 -8.63 -18.22
C ALA A 312 -3.66 -8.74 -18.09
N LEU A 313 -4.25 -8.29 -16.98
CA LEU A 313 -5.71 -8.21 -16.80
C LEU A 313 -6.33 -7.27 -17.84
N GLN A 314 -5.76 -6.11 -18.04
CA GLN A 314 -6.18 -5.15 -19.06
C GLN A 314 -6.14 -5.74 -20.47
N ALA A 315 -5.06 -6.42 -20.83
CA ALA A 315 -4.88 -7.03 -22.15
C ALA A 315 -5.84 -8.21 -22.38
N ALA A 316 -6.09 -9.04 -21.37
CA ALA A 316 -7.10 -10.08 -21.42
C ALA A 316 -8.49 -9.53 -21.72
N LEU A 317 -8.81 -8.35 -21.17
CA LEU A 317 -10.05 -7.63 -21.45
C LEU A 317 -10.04 -6.84 -22.77
N ASN A 318 -8.90 -6.55 -23.38
CA ASN A 318 -8.75 -5.73 -24.59
C ASN A 318 -7.81 -6.37 -25.61
N PRO A 319 -8.13 -7.58 -26.09
CA PRO A 319 -7.28 -8.21 -27.11
C PRO A 319 -7.19 -7.34 -28.36
N ALA A 320 -6.03 -7.31 -29.01
CA ALA A 320 -5.82 -6.65 -30.28
C ALA A 320 -6.79 -7.17 -31.35
N LYS A 321 -6.97 -6.42 -32.41
CA LYS A 321 -7.68 -6.90 -33.61
C LYS A 321 -6.70 -7.68 -34.49
N GLY A 322 -7.06 -8.90 -34.90
CA GLY A 322 -6.23 -9.73 -35.75
C GLY A 322 -6.78 -11.13 -35.91
N THR A 323 -6.17 -11.88 -36.83
CA THR A 323 -6.56 -13.26 -37.18
C THR A 323 -5.46 -14.25 -36.83
N TRP A 324 -4.51 -13.86 -36.00
CA TRP A 324 -3.35 -14.69 -35.63
C TRP A 324 -3.78 -15.92 -34.82
N LEU A 325 -3.20 -17.05 -35.18
CA LEU A 325 -3.34 -18.32 -34.46
C LEU A 325 -2.05 -18.79 -33.83
N TYR A 326 -0.92 -18.18 -34.21
CA TYR A 326 0.42 -18.57 -33.76
C TYR A 326 1.26 -17.34 -33.45
N PHE A 327 2.23 -17.51 -32.55
CA PHE A 327 3.27 -16.52 -32.27
C PHE A 327 4.59 -17.23 -31.95
N VAL A 328 5.70 -16.57 -32.19
CA VAL A 328 7.07 -17.04 -31.87
C VAL A 328 7.88 -15.84 -31.41
N ALA A 329 8.57 -15.96 -30.30
CA ALA A 329 9.62 -15.02 -29.91
C ALA A 329 10.84 -15.26 -30.83
N THR A 330 10.89 -14.58 -31.99
CA THR A 330 11.91 -14.80 -33.03
C THR A 330 13.25 -14.20 -32.64
N ASP A 331 13.29 -13.17 -31.79
CA ASP A 331 14.50 -12.63 -31.18
C ASP A 331 14.24 -12.29 -29.72
N PRO A 332 14.36 -13.29 -28.81
CA PRO A 332 14.12 -13.08 -27.40
C PRO A 332 15.08 -12.08 -26.75
N ALA A 333 16.30 -11.95 -27.27
CA ALA A 333 17.31 -11.03 -26.74
C ALA A 333 16.92 -9.56 -26.94
N ASN A 334 16.18 -9.27 -28.02
CA ASN A 334 15.67 -7.95 -28.34
C ASN A 334 14.16 -7.79 -28.10
N GLY A 335 13.50 -8.81 -27.50
CA GLY A 335 12.09 -8.79 -27.18
C GLY A 335 11.16 -8.85 -28.39
N VAL A 336 11.60 -9.43 -29.51
CA VAL A 336 10.81 -9.48 -30.74
C VAL A 336 9.95 -10.73 -30.77
N THR A 337 8.61 -10.52 -30.84
CA THR A 337 7.62 -11.58 -31.06
C THR A 337 6.92 -11.36 -32.40
N GLU A 338 6.85 -12.37 -33.21
CA GLU A 338 6.16 -12.37 -34.50
C GLU A 338 4.92 -13.27 -34.48
N PHE A 339 3.92 -12.88 -35.26
CA PHE A 339 2.58 -13.47 -35.23
C PHE A 339 2.22 -14.00 -36.60
N ALA A 340 1.61 -15.18 -36.67
CA ALA A 340 1.20 -15.84 -37.91
C ALA A 340 -0.26 -16.30 -37.83
N THR A 341 -0.95 -16.24 -38.99
CA THR A 341 -2.32 -16.75 -39.14
C THR A 341 -2.33 -18.21 -39.65
N SER A 342 -1.35 -18.58 -40.48
CA SER A 342 -1.24 -19.95 -41.03
C SER A 342 -0.16 -20.76 -40.31
N TYR A 343 -0.33 -22.08 -40.33
CA TYR A 343 0.70 -22.99 -39.82
C TYR A 343 1.99 -22.98 -40.66
N GLU A 344 1.88 -22.67 -41.97
CA GLU A 344 3.02 -22.55 -42.88
C GLU A 344 3.91 -21.35 -42.47
N ASP A 345 3.29 -20.18 -42.26
CA ASP A 345 4.01 -18.99 -41.79
C ASP A 345 4.63 -19.23 -40.42
N PHE A 346 3.91 -19.88 -39.50
CA PHE A 346 4.46 -20.25 -38.19
C PHE A 346 5.72 -21.13 -38.30
N LEU A 347 5.74 -22.10 -39.22
CA LEU A 347 6.91 -22.92 -39.44
C LEU A 347 8.09 -22.11 -40.01
N GLN A 348 7.84 -21.05 -40.75
CA GLN A 348 8.84 -20.13 -41.21
C GLN A 348 9.43 -19.35 -40.02
N LEU A 349 8.58 -18.72 -39.19
CA LEU A 349 9.02 -18.00 -37.96
C LEU A 349 9.83 -18.91 -37.02
N LYS A 350 9.41 -20.15 -36.87
CA LYS A 350 10.15 -21.14 -36.05
C LYS A 350 11.55 -21.42 -36.61
N ARG A 351 11.73 -21.46 -37.94
CA ARG A 351 13.07 -21.62 -38.56
C ARG A 351 13.94 -20.38 -38.33
N GLU A 352 13.35 -19.19 -38.39
CA GLU A 352 14.05 -17.92 -38.09
C GLU A 352 14.51 -17.87 -36.63
N PHE A 353 13.64 -18.25 -35.68
CA PHE A 353 14.03 -18.40 -34.26
C PHE A 353 15.22 -19.36 -34.11
N GLN A 354 15.16 -20.55 -34.74
CA GLN A 354 16.23 -21.54 -34.65
C GLN A 354 17.55 -21.05 -35.24
N ALA A 355 17.51 -20.21 -36.28
CA ALA A 355 18.70 -19.62 -36.88
C ALA A 355 19.29 -18.50 -36.02
N ASN A 356 18.47 -17.76 -35.27
CA ASN A 356 18.91 -16.66 -34.39
C ASN A 356 19.37 -17.15 -33.01
N ALA A 357 18.91 -18.32 -32.58
CA ALA A 357 19.20 -18.90 -31.26
C ALA A 357 20.50 -19.75 -31.23
N GLY A 358 21.21 -19.95 -32.36
CA GLY A 358 22.48 -20.63 -32.51
C GLY A 358 23.62 -19.68 -32.70
#